data_f89a6440a60a2bed054f1009f4e3438d
#
_entry.id   f89a6440a60a2bed054f1009f4e3438d
#
_cell.length_a   1.000
_cell.length_b   1.000
_cell.length_c   1.000
_cell.angle_alpha   90.00
_cell.angle_beta   90.00
_cell.angle_gamma   90.00
#
_symmetry.space_group_name_H-M   'P 1'
#
loop_
_entity.id
_entity.type
_entity.pdbx_description
1 polymer ?
#
loop_
_entity_poly.entity_id
_entity_poly.type
_entity_poly.pdbx_seq_one_letter_code
_entity_poly.pdbx_strand_id
1 'polypeptide(L)'
;DSNIVLQVVKIENTNRKSATHFALCSGLHLRYLIDLDGGAKRLSENISTYSKKLSLLMQFINIIPFPILNLMKLGYFVKAELNKEVETCRQNIQKKHWNMIVGTYDEKQKIVLQCFNASENADFIKIGNAATEKEMNAEISFLQQKRVYSTFDIPQLLGSISRADGATFNIQITKEFVGDKVEPILTQEIVEIYKELSKDKKNGLEFSHGDFAPWNLKRNGDKYTLFDWEHCGYRMPGFDLMHYATIVQKVLNGKELSEAFDEGLKNIHQCLPYFAIEKEDFLKEFEKLRTQIS
;
A
#
# COMPACT_ATOMS: atom_id res chain seq x y z
N ASP A 1 2.21 -2.10 24.73
CA ASP A 1 2.12 -1.96 23.27
C ASP A 1 1.15 -2.98 22.73
N SER A 2 -0.09 -2.56 22.56
CA SER A 2 -1.16 -3.43 22.09
C SER A 2 -1.03 -3.62 20.59
N ASN A 3 -0.76 -4.84 20.19
CA ASN A 3 -0.76 -5.27 18.78
C ASN A 3 -2.10 -4.86 18.13
N ILE A 4 -2.07 -3.94 17.17
CA ILE A 4 -3.26 -3.41 16.48
C ILE A 4 -4.12 -4.54 15.89
N VAL A 5 -3.51 -5.65 15.46
CA VAL A 5 -4.24 -6.82 14.93
C VAL A 5 -5.23 -7.35 15.96
N LEU A 6 -4.81 -7.51 17.23
CA LEU A 6 -5.68 -8.04 18.30
C LEU A 6 -6.79 -7.07 18.70
N GLN A 7 -6.62 -5.78 18.42
CA GLN A 7 -7.67 -4.78 18.64
C GLN A 7 -8.69 -4.74 17.51
N VAL A 8 -8.23 -4.96 16.27
CA VAL A 8 -9.07 -4.90 15.06
C VAL A 8 -9.86 -6.18 14.85
N VAL A 9 -9.27 -7.36 15.15
CA VAL A 9 -9.87 -8.65 14.86
C VAL A 9 -9.67 -9.63 15.99
N LYS A 10 -10.76 -10.31 16.38
CA LYS A 10 -10.72 -11.49 17.25
C LYS A 10 -10.52 -12.72 16.38
N ILE A 11 -9.51 -13.54 16.73
CA ILE A 11 -9.13 -14.73 15.96
C ILE A 11 -9.20 -15.94 16.90
N GLU A 12 -9.97 -16.95 16.49
CA GLU A 12 -10.07 -18.23 17.19
C GLU A 12 -9.67 -19.36 16.26
N ASN A 13 -8.73 -20.21 16.71
CA ASN A 13 -8.37 -21.42 15.97
C ASN A 13 -9.59 -22.37 15.94
N THR A 14 -9.87 -22.93 14.77
CA THR A 14 -11.02 -23.79 14.59
C THR A 14 -10.77 -24.84 13.52
N ASN A 15 -11.70 -25.79 13.38
CA ASN A 15 -11.67 -26.74 12.27
C ASN A 15 -12.23 -26.08 10.99
N ARG A 16 -11.99 -26.71 9.84
CA ARG A 16 -12.41 -26.21 8.53
C ARG A 16 -13.93 -25.93 8.43
N LYS A 17 -14.76 -26.72 9.12
CA LYS A 17 -16.23 -26.60 9.00
C LYS A 17 -16.77 -25.33 9.67
N SER A 18 -16.09 -24.85 10.70
CA SER A 18 -16.48 -23.66 11.47
C SER A 18 -15.67 -22.42 11.12
N ALA A 19 -14.65 -22.57 10.25
CA ALA A 19 -13.76 -21.47 9.87
C ALA A 19 -14.45 -20.48 8.92
N THR A 20 -14.10 -19.22 9.06
CA THR A 20 -14.46 -18.15 8.12
C THR A 20 -13.26 -17.73 7.26
N HIS A 21 -12.04 -17.85 7.80
CA HIS A 21 -10.83 -17.41 7.15
C HIS A 21 -9.70 -18.46 7.25
N PHE A 22 -8.72 -18.30 6.37
CA PHE A 22 -7.44 -18.98 6.46
C PHE A 22 -6.36 -17.95 6.85
N ALA A 23 -5.69 -18.20 7.98
CA ALA A 23 -4.60 -17.36 8.46
C ALA A 23 -3.29 -17.82 7.83
N LEU A 24 -2.62 -16.94 7.10
CA LEU A 24 -1.30 -17.16 6.52
C LEU A 24 -0.26 -16.40 7.32
N CYS A 25 0.76 -17.11 7.81
CA CYS A 25 1.80 -16.55 8.65
C CYS A 25 3.17 -16.57 7.99
N SER A 26 4.03 -15.64 8.41
CA SER A 26 5.46 -15.66 8.12
C SER A 26 6.21 -15.75 9.45
N GLY A 27 6.73 -16.94 9.76
CA GLY A 27 7.21 -17.25 11.11
C GLY A 27 6.06 -17.17 12.12
N LEU A 28 6.25 -16.39 13.18
CA LEU A 28 5.24 -16.16 14.24
C LEU A 28 4.26 -15.03 13.93
N HIS A 29 4.44 -14.33 12.79
CA HIS A 29 3.66 -13.14 12.46
C HIS A 29 2.55 -13.46 11.46
N LEU A 30 1.32 -13.09 11.80
CA LEU A 30 0.19 -13.10 10.86
C LEU A 30 0.47 -12.09 9.75
N ARG A 31 0.33 -12.52 8.49
CA ARG A 31 0.47 -11.64 7.32
C ARG A 31 -0.84 -11.41 6.61
N TYR A 32 -1.66 -12.46 6.51
CA TYR A 32 -2.94 -12.37 5.82
C TYR A 32 -4.00 -13.16 6.56
N LEU A 33 -5.22 -12.63 6.62
CA LEU A 33 -6.44 -13.40 6.80
C LEU A 33 -7.17 -13.43 5.46
N ILE A 34 -7.42 -14.61 4.95
CA ILE A 34 -7.99 -14.83 3.62
C ILE A 34 -9.37 -15.43 3.81
N ASP A 35 -10.40 -14.71 3.38
CA ASP A 35 -11.77 -15.20 3.39
C ASP A 35 -11.88 -16.50 2.58
N LEU A 36 -12.54 -17.51 3.15
CA LEU A 36 -12.65 -18.82 2.51
C LEU A 36 -13.60 -18.80 1.31
N ASP A 37 -14.43 -17.76 1.18
CA ASP A 37 -15.41 -17.59 0.13
C ASP A 37 -14.95 -16.57 -0.92
N GLY A 38 -13.94 -16.98 -1.72
CA GLY A 38 -13.40 -16.20 -2.83
C GLY A 38 -12.24 -15.25 -2.49
N GLY A 39 -11.81 -15.17 -1.23
CA GLY A 39 -10.78 -14.25 -0.78
C GLY A 39 -9.41 -14.44 -1.44
N ALA A 40 -9.00 -15.68 -1.70
CA ALA A 40 -7.70 -15.98 -2.30
C ALA A 40 -7.54 -15.33 -3.69
N LYS A 41 -8.55 -15.46 -4.55
CA LYS A 41 -8.55 -14.86 -5.87
C LYS A 41 -8.46 -13.33 -5.78
N ARG A 42 -9.31 -12.72 -4.96
CA ARG A 42 -9.34 -11.26 -4.76
C ARG A 42 -8.04 -10.71 -4.21
N LEU A 43 -7.42 -11.42 -3.26
CA LEU A 43 -6.16 -11.02 -2.69
C LEU A 43 -5.05 -11.00 -3.75
N SER A 44 -4.97 -12.05 -4.57
CA SER A 44 -3.93 -12.16 -5.62
C SER A 44 -4.07 -11.11 -6.73
N GLU A 45 -5.30 -10.71 -7.07
CA GLU A 45 -5.57 -9.66 -8.07
C GLU A 45 -5.11 -8.27 -7.61
N ASN A 46 -5.08 -8.03 -6.30
CA ASN A 46 -4.84 -6.69 -5.75
C ASN A 46 -3.46 -6.50 -5.12
N ILE A 47 -2.76 -7.56 -4.75
CA ILE A 47 -1.40 -7.44 -4.22
C ILE A 47 -0.40 -7.25 -5.34
N SER A 48 0.10 -6.02 -5.50
CA SER A 48 1.26 -5.74 -6.34
C SER A 48 2.52 -6.17 -5.60
N THR A 49 3.17 -7.24 -6.05
CA THR A 49 4.43 -7.69 -5.45
C THR A 49 5.52 -7.86 -6.49
N TYR A 50 6.70 -7.33 -6.18
CA TYR A 50 7.93 -7.52 -6.96
C TYR A 50 8.81 -8.62 -6.37
N SER A 51 8.46 -9.16 -5.21
CA SER A 51 9.13 -10.32 -4.62
C SER A 51 8.73 -11.59 -5.36
N LYS A 52 9.69 -12.27 -5.99
CA LYS A 52 9.46 -13.56 -6.66
C LYS A 52 8.85 -14.60 -5.71
N LYS A 53 9.33 -14.64 -4.45
CA LYS A 53 8.80 -15.55 -3.42
C LYS A 53 7.34 -15.27 -3.10
N LEU A 54 6.98 -13.99 -2.91
CA LEU A 54 5.61 -13.60 -2.59
C LEU A 54 4.69 -13.77 -3.81
N SER A 55 5.16 -13.47 -5.02
CA SER A 55 4.41 -13.72 -6.26
C SER A 55 4.08 -15.20 -6.44
N LEU A 56 5.06 -16.09 -6.24
CA LEU A 56 4.84 -17.53 -6.26
C LEU A 56 3.86 -17.96 -5.17
N LEU A 57 4.00 -17.45 -3.94
CA LEU A 57 3.07 -17.74 -2.85
C LEU A 57 1.63 -17.34 -3.21
N MET A 58 1.42 -16.17 -3.78
CA MET A 58 0.08 -15.72 -4.21
C MET A 58 -0.50 -16.60 -5.33
N GLN A 59 0.33 -17.03 -6.28
CA GLN A 59 -0.09 -18.02 -7.28
C GLN A 59 -0.46 -19.36 -6.64
N PHE A 60 0.35 -19.86 -5.70
CA PHE A 60 0.06 -21.09 -4.97
C PHE A 60 -1.22 -21.02 -4.15
N ILE A 61 -1.51 -19.92 -3.48
CA ILE A 61 -2.75 -19.72 -2.71
C ILE A 61 -3.99 -19.85 -3.59
N ASN A 62 -3.92 -19.44 -4.85
CA ASN A 62 -5.03 -19.60 -5.80
C ASN A 62 -5.20 -21.02 -6.33
N ILE A 63 -4.14 -21.82 -6.37
CA ILE A 63 -4.12 -23.15 -7.00
C ILE A 63 -4.21 -24.25 -5.94
N ILE A 64 -3.51 -24.10 -4.81
CA ILE A 64 -3.43 -25.11 -3.76
C ILE A 64 -4.59 -24.95 -2.79
N PRO A 65 -5.42 -25.98 -2.60
CA PRO A 65 -6.50 -25.93 -1.62
C PRO A 65 -5.99 -25.66 -0.20
N PHE A 66 -6.69 -24.80 0.55
CA PHE A 66 -6.33 -24.44 1.94
C PHE A 66 -6.03 -25.63 2.87
N PRO A 67 -6.71 -26.80 2.77
CA PRO A 67 -6.36 -27.99 3.57
C PRO A 67 -4.92 -28.47 3.34
N ILE A 68 -4.41 -28.37 2.11
CA ILE A 68 -3.02 -28.74 1.79
C ILE A 68 -2.06 -27.73 2.39
N LEU A 69 -2.35 -26.43 2.29
CA LEU A 69 -1.56 -25.38 2.92
C LEU A 69 -1.51 -25.54 4.44
N ASN A 70 -2.64 -25.92 5.06
CA ASN A 70 -2.70 -26.23 6.49
C ASN A 70 -1.84 -27.46 6.85
N LEU A 71 -1.90 -28.51 6.06
CA LEU A 71 -1.06 -29.71 6.25
C LEU A 71 0.43 -29.38 6.12
N MET A 72 0.81 -28.48 5.21
CA MET A 72 2.17 -27.97 5.06
C MET A 72 2.60 -26.99 6.16
N LYS A 73 1.74 -26.69 7.13
CA LYS A 73 1.98 -25.74 8.22
C LYS A 73 2.27 -24.30 7.73
N LEU A 74 1.80 -23.93 6.55
CA LEU A 74 1.93 -22.59 6.01
C LEU A 74 0.84 -21.63 6.53
N GLY A 75 -0.21 -22.18 7.13
CA GLY A 75 -1.28 -21.43 7.76
C GLY A 75 -2.27 -22.37 8.45
N TYR A 76 -3.34 -21.80 8.99
CA TYR A 76 -4.35 -22.54 9.74
C TYR A 76 -5.74 -21.94 9.58
N PHE A 77 -6.76 -22.77 9.79
CA PHE A 77 -8.17 -22.34 9.75
C PHE A 77 -8.54 -21.58 11.00
N VAL A 78 -9.21 -20.44 10.84
CA VAL A 78 -9.64 -19.58 11.94
C VAL A 78 -11.07 -19.10 11.74
N LYS A 79 -11.75 -18.86 12.86
CA LYS A 79 -12.91 -18.00 12.91
C LYS A 79 -12.42 -16.59 13.25
N ALA A 80 -12.66 -15.63 12.35
CA ALA A 80 -12.22 -14.25 12.51
C ALA A 80 -13.45 -13.32 12.54
N GLU A 81 -13.49 -12.43 13.52
CA GLU A 81 -14.55 -11.46 13.71
C GLU A 81 -13.95 -10.06 13.88
N LEU A 82 -14.37 -9.10 13.07
CA LEU A 82 -13.95 -7.70 13.20
C LEU A 82 -14.50 -7.09 14.49
N ASN A 83 -13.76 -6.16 15.07
CA ASN A 83 -14.31 -5.37 16.16
C ASN A 83 -15.49 -4.52 15.68
N LYS A 84 -16.30 -4.03 16.62
CA LYS A 84 -17.55 -3.33 16.32
C LYS A 84 -17.35 -2.09 15.45
N GLU A 85 -16.30 -1.31 15.70
CA GLU A 85 -16.02 -0.07 14.97
C GLU A 85 -15.70 -0.34 13.49
N VAL A 86 -14.79 -1.27 13.24
CA VAL A 86 -14.38 -1.66 11.88
C VAL A 86 -15.49 -2.41 11.15
N GLU A 87 -16.22 -3.26 11.87
CA GLU A 87 -17.38 -3.97 11.32
C GLU A 87 -18.47 -2.99 10.85
N THR A 88 -18.72 -1.93 11.62
CA THR A 88 -19.67 -0.87 11.22
C THR A 88 -19.20 -0.18 9.93
N CYS A 89 -17.91 0.12 9.79
CA CYS A 89 -17.36 0.69 8.55
C CYS A 89 -17.59 -0.25 7.35
N ARG A 90 -17.31 -1.55 7.51
CA ARG A 90 -17.54 -2.55 6.47
C ARG A 90 -19.01 -2.65 6.07
N GLN A 91 -19.91 -2.63 7.04
CA GLN A 91 -21.37 -2.66 6.79
C GLN A 91 -21.85 -1.42 6.05
N ASN A 92 -21.33 -0.23 6.38
CA ASN A 92 -21.70 1.02 5.72
C ASN A 92 -21.34 1.02 4.23
N ILE A 93 -20.28 0.34 3.82
CA ILE A 93 -19.93 0.15 2.40
C ILE A 93 -20.60 -1.08 1.77
N GLN A 94 -21.48 -1.78 2.50
CA GLN A 94 -22.32 -2.89 2.04
C GLN A 94 -21.51 -4.09 1.47
N LYS A 95 -20.34 -4.37 2.02
CA LYS A 95 -19.50 -5.52 1.63
C LYS A 95 -19.66 -6.66 2.64
N LYS A 96 -19.78 -7.90 2.14
CA LYS A 96 -20.02 -9.11 2.96
C LYS A 96 -18.71 -9.79 3.38
N HIS A 97 -17.77 -9.88 2.47
CA HIS A 97 -16.51 -10.59 2.60
C HIS A 97 -15.35 -9.63 2.81
N TRP A 98 -14.30 -10.11 3.44
CA TRP A 98 -13.09 -9.31 3.63
C TRP A 98 -11.84 -10.18 3.75
N ASN A 99 -10.77 -9.72 3.17
CA ASN A 99 -9.40 -10.16 3.46
C ASN A 99 -8.73 -9.15 4.37
N MET A 100 -7.74 -9.57 5.15
CA MET A 100 -6.89 -8.66 5.91
C MET A 100 -5.45 -8.82 5.48
N ILE A 101 -4.80 -7.69 5.25
CA ILE A 101 -3.37 -7.57 4.98
C ILE A 101 -2.76 -6.86 6.18
N VAL A 102 -1.78 -7.50 6.80
CA VAL A 102 -1.07 -6.95 7.95
C VAL A 102 0.25 -6.35 7.48
N GLY A 103 0.44 -5.07 7.71
CA GLY A 103 1.67 -4.35 7.40
C GLY A 103 2.88 -4.82 8.21
N THR A 104 3.96 -4.08 8.14
CA THR A 104 5.19 -4.36 8.89
C THR A 104 4.91 -4.35 10.39
N TYR A 105 5.53 -5.27 11.13
CA TYR A 105 5.41 -5.34 12.60
C TYR A 105 6.35 -4.33 13.25
N ASP A 106 5.88 -3.09 13.36
CA ASP A 106 6.55 -1.98 14.02
C ASP A 106 5.51 -1.10 14.74
N GLU A 107 5.95 0.01 15.32
CA GLU A 107 5.06 0.95 16.03
C GLU A 107 4.02 1.60 15.11
N LYS A 108 4.34 1.74 13.82
CA LYS A 108 3.49 2.31 12.78
C LYS A 108 2.75 1.26 11.97
N GLN A 109 2.55 0.09 12.55
CA GLN A 109 1.82 -0.98 11.88
C GLN A 109 0.43 -0.52 11.43
N LYS A 110 0.11 -0.77 10.19
CA LYS A 110 -1.20 -0.56 9.58
C LYS A 110 -1.80 -1.88 9.15
N ILE A 111 -3.12 -1.90 9.12
CA ILE A 111 -3.91 -3.02 8.61
C ILE A 111 -4.72 -2.50 7.43
N VAL A 112 -4.79 -3.29 6.38
CA VAL A 112 -5.66 -3.02 5.24
C VAL A 112 -6.66 -4.15 5.10
N LEU A 113 -7.95 -3.83 5.18
CA LEU A 113 -9.01 -4.76 4.80
C LEU A 113 -9.35 -4.52 3.33
N GLN A 114 -9.38 -5.59 2.57
CA GLN A 114 -9.96 -5.64 1.24
C GLN A 114 -11.39 -6.18 1.38
N CYS A 115 -12.38 -5.32 1.27
CA CYS A 115 -13.79 -5.66 1.48
C CYS A 115 -14.48 -5.85 0.12
N PHE A 116 -15.19 -6.97 -0.09
CA PHE A 116 -15.75 -7.31 -1.40
C PHE A 116 -17.09 -8.07 -1.32
N ASN A 117 -17.79 -8.11 -2.44
CA ASN A 117 -18.87 -9.04 -2.76
C ASN A 117 -18.44 -9.91 -3.94
N ALA A 118 -19.14 -11.00 -4.19
CA ALA A 118 -18.73 -12.01 -5.19
C ALA A 118 -18.52 -11.44 -6.61
N SER A 119 -19.34 -10.48 -7.04
CA SER A 119 -19.34 -9.92 -8.41
C SER A 119 -18.96 -8.45 -8.51
N GLU A 120 -18.64 -7.80 -7.39
CA GLU A 120 -18.33 -6.37 -7.35
C GLU A 120 -16.84 -6.11 -7.09
N ASN A 121 -16.42 -4.91 -7.42
CA ASN A 121 -15.10 -4.41 -7.03
C ASN A 121 -14.94 -4.38 -5.51
N ALA A 122 -13.72 -4.54 -5.02
CA ALA A 122 -13.42 -4.42 -3.61
C ALA A 122 -13.33 -2.93 -3.21
N ASP A 123 -13.61 -2.64 -1.95
CA ASP A 123 -13.23 -1.37 -1.34
C ASP A 123 -12.19 -1.65 -0.24
N PHE A 124 -11.36 -0.67 0.06
CA PHE A 124 -10.29 -0.83 1.03
C PHE A 124 -10.55 -0.03 2.28
N ILE A 125 -10.31 -0.64 3.45
CA ILE A 125 -10.33 0.03 4.75
C ILE A 125 -8.91 -0.04 5.30
N LYS A 126 -8.19 1.09 5.30
CA LYS A 126 -6.89 1.25 5.95
C LYS A 126 -7.12 1.64 7.41
N ILE A 127 -6.49 0.94 8.33
CA ILE A 127 -6.66 1.11 9.78
C ILE A 127 -5.28 1.35 10.39
N GLY A 128 -5.17 2.40 11.16
CA GLY A 128 -3.95 2.77 11.87
C GLY A 128 -4.18 3.12 13.34
N ASN A 129 -3.13 3.00 14.12
CA ASN A 129 -3.09 3.38 15.54
C ASN A 129 -2.67 4.86 15.72
N ALA A 130 -2.40 5.28 16.95
CA ALA A 130 -1.94 6.63 17.27
C ALA A 130 -0.61 6.99 16.59
N ALA A 131 0.32 6.03 16.45
CA ALA A 131 1.62 6.31 15.83
C ALA A 131 1.53 6.59 14.32
N THR A 132 0.44 6.16 13.66
CA THR A 132 0.20 6.37 12.22
C THR A 132 -0.73 7.55 11.93
N GLU A 133 -1.18 8.26 12.94
CA GLU A 133 -2.22 9.30 12.81
C GLU A 133 -1.81 10.42 11.85
N LYS A 134 -0.57 10.87 11.95
CA LYS A 134 -0.05 11.96 11.11
C LYS A 134 -0.06 11.59 9.62
N GLU A 135 0.45 10.41 9.28
CA GLU A 135 0.52 9.90 7.93
C GLU A 135 -0.88 9.65 7.34
N MET A 136 -1.76 9.02 8.12
CA MET A 136 -3.13 8.78 7.67
C MET A 136 -3.92 10.09 7.48
N ASN A 137 -3.76 11.06 8.38
CA ASN A 137 -4.41 12.36 8.23
C ASN A 137 -3.86 13.14 7.02
N ALA A 138 -2.57 13.00 6.70
CA ALA A 138 -1.99 13.60 5.49
C ALA A 138 -2.64 13.02 4.22
N GLU A 139 -2.75 11.70 4.12
CA GLU A 139 -3.40 11.03 3.00
C GLU A 139 -4.88 11.39 2.89
N ILE A 140 -5.64 11.31 4.01
CA ILE A 140 -7.05 11.69 4.04
C ILE A 140 -7.25 13.13 3.57
N SER A 141 -6.45 14.06 4.11
CA SER A 141 -6.53 15.48 3.75
C SER A 141 -6.22 15.72 2.27
N PHE A 142 -5.27 14.98 1.70
CA PHE A 142 -4.96 15.04 0.28
C PHE A 142 -6.12 14.52 -0.58
N LEU A 143 -6.66 13.35 -0.26
CA LEU A 143 -7.76 12.73 -1.01
C LEU A 143 -9.06 13.55 -0.94
N GLN A 144 -9.30 14.25 0.18
CA GLN A 144 -10.44 15.16 0.34
C GLN A 144 -10.42 16.34 -0.63
N GLN A 145 -9.24 16.76 -1.11
CA GLN A 145 -9.11 17.86 -2.06
C GLN A 145 -9.67 17.54 -3.45
N LYS A 146 -9.92 16.24 -3.76
CA LYS A 146 -10.46 15.78 -5.04
C LYS A 146 -9.70 16.34 -6.24
N ARG A 147 -8.37 16.41 -6.15
CA ARG A 147 -7.52 16.89 -7.25
C ARG A 147 -7.73 16.03 -8.49
N VAL A 148 -7.65 16.65 -9.65
CA VAL A 148 -7.77 15.99 -10.95
C VAL A 148 -6.46 16.17 -11.70
N TYR A 149 -5.93 15.07 -12.18
CA TYR A 149 -4.71 15.01 -12.96
C TYR A 149 -5.01 14.45 -14.35
N SER A 150 -4.25 14.85 -15.35
CA SER A 150 -4.47 14.42 -16.75
C SER A 150 -3.77 13.09 -17.05
N THR A 151 -2.63 12.82 -16.41
CA THR A 151 -1.78 11.64 -16.68
C THR A 151 -2.07 10.46 -15.75
N PHE A 152 -2.72 10.70 -14.60
CA PHE A 152 -3.05 9.65 -13.64
C PHE A 152 -4.30 9.95 -12.82
N ASP A 153 -4.88 8.92 -12.25
CA ASP A 153 -5.98 9.00 -11.29
C ASP A 153 -5.45 8.84 -9.85
N ILE A 154 -6.24 9.30 -8.87
CA ILE A 154 -6.02 9.06 -7.44
C ILE A 154 -7.18 8.25 -6.86
N PRO A 155 -6.98 7.47 -5.77
CA PRO A 155 -8.07 6.74 -5.12
C PRO A 155 -9.20 7.67 -4.67
N GLN A 156 -10.43 7.23 -4.87
CA GLN A 156 -11.58 7.94 -4.36
C GLN A 156 -11.75 7.65 -2.87
N LEU A 157 -11.71 8.68 -2.03
CA LEU A 157 -12.06 8.58 -0.61
C LEU A 157 -13.59 8.43 -0.48
N LEU A 158 -14.03 7.36 0.19
CA LEU A 158 -15.44 7.08 0.49
C LEU A 158 -15.82 7.56 1.90
N GLY A 159 -14.86 7.56 2.82
CA GLY A 159 -15.07 8.01 4.19
C GLY A 159 -13.80 7.91 5.03
N SER A 160 -13.83 8.55 6.19
CA SER A 160 -12.77 8.47 7.19
C SER A 160 -13.31 8.65 8.60
N ILE A 161 -12.63 8.08 9.58
CA ILE A 161 -12.87 8.24 11.01
C ILE A 161 -11.54 8.57 11.66
N SER A 162 -11.50 9.61 12.47
CA SER A 162 -10.29 10.03 13.19
C SER A 162 -10.36 9.68 14.66
N ARG A 163 -9.25 9.30 15.24
CA ARG A 163 -9.10 9.15 16.70
C ARG A 163 -9.37 10.44 17.45
N ALA A 164 -9.10 11.59 16.83
CA ALA A 164 -9.41 12.89 17.40
C ALA A 164 -10.91 13.09 17.67
N ASP A 165 -11.78 12.33 16.99
CA ASP A 165 -13.22 12.31 17.20
C ASP A 165 -13.66 11.28 18.26
N GLY A 166 -12.71 10.70 19.00
CA GLY A 166 -12.98 9.72 20.06
C GLY A 166 -13.03 8.26 19.60
N ALA A 167 -12.68 7.96 18.36
CA ALA A 167 -12.57 6.60 17.84
C ALA A 167 -11.33 5.88 18.38
N THR A 168 -11.34 4.54 18.36
CA THR A 168 -10.20 3.70 18.75
C THR A 168 -9.08 3.77 17.72
N PHE A 169 -9.44 3.87 16.44
CA PHE A 169 -8.52 3.83 15.30
C PHE A 169 -8.68 5.05 14.39
N ASN A 170 -7.63 5.35 13.62
CA ASN A 170 -7.76 6.12 12.41
C ASN A 170 -8.18 5.17 11.29
N ILE A 171 -9.29 5.47 10.63
CA ILE A 171 -9.84 4.64 9.56
C ILE A 171 -9.99 5.49 8.30
N GLN A 172 -9.51 4.96 7.19
CA GLN A 172 -9.67 5.53 5.86
C GLN A 172 -10.34 4.49 4.96
N ILE A 173 -11.39 4.89 4.27
CA ILE A 173 -12.13 4.03 3.35
C ILE A 173 -11.96 4.57 1.94
N THR A 174 -11.40 3.76 1.04
CA THR A 174 -11.20 4.12 -0.37
C THR A 174 -11.84 3.10 -1.29
N LYS A 175 -12.32 3.59 -2.43
CA LYS A 175 -12.80 2.74 -3.51
C LYS A 175 -11.64 2.00 -4.17
N GLU A 176 -11.91 0.78 -4.66
CA GLU A 176 -10.92 0.02 -5.42
C GLU A 176 -10.42 0.79 -6.65
N PHE A 177 -9.13 0.69 -6.86
CA PHE A 177 -8.46 1.09 -8.09
C PHE A 177 -7.95 -0.17 -8.80
N VAL A 178 -8.49 -0.42 -9.99
CA VAL A 178 -8.20 -1.61 -10.80
C VAL A 178 -7.01 -1.33 -11.70
N GLY A 179 -6.16 -2.31 -11.91
CA GLY A 179 -5.05 -2.23 -12.87
C GLY A 179 -3.96 -3.26 -12.59
N ASP A 180 -3.12 -3.44 -13.59
CA ASP A 180 -1.94 -4.28 -13.50
C ASP A 180 -0.81 -3.57 -12.74
N LYS A 181 0.12 -4.35 -12.20
CA LYS A 181 1.34 -3.79 -11.62
C LYS A 181 2.16 -3.10 -12.71
N VAL A 182 2.79 -2.00 -12.34
CA VAL A 182 3.69 -1.26 -13.22
C VAL A 182 5.06 -1.93 -13.20
N GLU A 183 5.69 -2.10 -14.36
CA GLU A 183 7.07 -2.60 -14.42
C GLU A 183 8.02 -1.63 -13.71
N PRO A 184 9.04 -2.14 -12.97
CA PRO A 184 9.92 -1.30 -12.17
C PRO A 184 11.03 -0.65 -13.02
N ILE A 185 10.63 -0.02 -14.12
CA ILE A 185 11.50 0.72 -15.02
C ILE A 185 10.99 2.15 -15.15
N LEU A 186 11.90 3.08 -15.37
CA LEU A 186 11.54 4.46 -15.64
C LEU A 186 11.17 4.60 -17.10
N THR A 187 9.90 4.92 -17.37
CA THR A 187 9.39 5.18 -18.72
C THR A 187 9.03 6.65 -18.90
N GLN A 188 8.78 7.06 -20.14
CA GLN A 188 8.37 8.44 -20.43
C GLN A 188 7.05 8.79 -19.73
N GLU A 189 6.10 7.83 -19.63
CA GLU A 189 4.83 8.02 -18.95
C GLU A 189 5.02 8.30 -17.46
N ILE A 190 5.95 7.60 -16.78
CA ILE A 190 6.29 7.86 -15.38
C ILE A 190 6.90 9.25 -15.21
N VAL A 191 7.73 9.67 -16.16
CA VAL A 191 8.27 11.04 -16.17
C VAL A 191 7.15 12.09 -16.33
N GLU A 192 6.16 11.83 -17.18
CA GLU A 192 5.01 12.75 -17.35
C GLU A 192 4.14 12.83 -16.08
N ILE A 193 3.94 11.71 -15.36
CA ILE A 193 3.27 11.72 -14.03
C ILE A 193 4.03 12.63 -13.06
N TYR A 194 5.35 12.45 -12.95
CA TYR A 194 6.18 13.33 -12.12
C TYR A 194 6.08 14.80 -12.53
N LYS A 195 6.18 15.09 -13.83
CA LYS A 195 6.08 16.47 -14.34
C LYS A 195 4.72 17.10 -14.02
N GLU A 196 3.65 16.34 -14.01
CA GLU A 196 2.34 16.86 -13.65
C GLU A 196 2.24 17.16 -12.15
N LEU A 197 2.75 16.28 -11.29
CA LEU A 197 2.84 16.53 -9.85
C LEU A 197 3.65 17.77 -9.52
N SER A 198 4.82 17.90 -10.14
CA SER A 198 5.79 18.99 -9.88
C SER A 198 5.34 20.37 -10.38
N LYS A 199 4.19 20.48 -11.07
CA LYS A 199 3.60 21.78 -11.43
C LYS A 199 3.14 22.57 -10.21
N ASP A 200 2.69 21.90 -9.15
CA ASP A 200 2.29 22.55 -7.90
C ASP A 200 3.55 22.90 -7.09
N LYS A 201 3.89 24.21 -7.06
CA LYS A 201 5.12 24.71 -6.46
C LYS A 201 4.79 25.70 -5.33
N LYS A 202 5.59 25.61 -4.26
CA LYS A 202 5.49 26.53 -3.12
C LYS A 202 6.86 26.80 -2.53
N ASN A 203 7.26 28.07 -2.45
CA ASN A 203 8.53 28.51 -1.87
C ASN A 203 9.77 27.80 -2.47
N GLY A 204 9.79 27.55 -3.79
CA GLY A 204 10.89 26.84 -4.46
C GLY A 204 10.86 25.31 -4.33
N LEU A 205 9.90 24.76 -3.58
CA LEU A 205 9.65 23.33 -3.45
C LEU A 205 8.58 22.86 -4.43
N GLU A 206 8.61 21.59 -4.81
CA GLU A 206 7.60 20.93 -5.63
C GLU A 206 6.69 20.06 -4.78
N PHE A 207 5.40 19.98 -5.13
CA PHE A 207 4.51 19.02 -4.50
C PHE A 207 4.94 17.61 -4.90
N SER A 208 5.07 16.74 -3.93
CA SER A 208 5.66 15.42 -4.02
C SER A 208 4.71 14.38 -3.42
N HIS A 209 4.65 13.21 -4.02
CA HIS A 209 4.03 12.02 -3.43
C HIS A 209 4.79 11.57 -2.17
N GLY A 210 6.11 11.69 -2.19
CA GLY A 210 7.00 11.34 -1.08
C GLY A 210 7.46 9.88 -1.06
N ASP A 211 6.64 8.95 -1.55
CA ASP A 211 7.00 7.55 -1.79
C ASP A 211 6.62 7.15 -3.22
N PHE A 212 7.05 7.95 -4.20
CA PHE A 212 6.80 7.67 -5.61
C PHE A 212 7.59 6.44 -6.05
N ALA A 213 6.89 5.32 -6.21
CA ALA A 213 7.50 4.02 -6.47
C ALA A 213 6.59 3.15 -7.35
N PRO A 214 7.13 2.17 -8.10
CA PRO A 214 6.32 1.33 -8.98
C PRO A 214 5.24 0.52 -8.25
N TRP A 215 5.45 0.16 -6.98
CA TRP A 215 4.45 -0.56 -6.18
C TRP A 215 3.29 0.32 -5.69
N ASN A 216 3.42 1.64 -5.76
CA ASN A 216 2.37 2.62 -5.48
C ASN A 216 1.65 3.09 -6.74
N LEU A 217 1.87 2.39 -7.86
CA LEU A 217 1.24 2.62 -9.15
C LEU A 217 0.52 1.36 -9.65
N LYS A 218 -0.65 1.55 -10.24
CA LYS A 218 -1.32 0.54 -11.06
C LYS A 218 -1.60 1.13 -12.44
N ARG A 219 -1.56 0.28 -13.47
CA ARG A 219 -1.88 0.66 -14.85
C ARG A 219 -3.15 -0.03 -15.32
N ASN A 220 -4.11 0.76 -15.81
CA ASN A 220 -5.34 0.26 -16.42
C ASN A 220 -5.47 0.84 -17.84
N GLY A 221 -5.08 0.07 -18.85
CA GLY A 221 -4.94 0.55 -20.22
C GLY A 221 -3.87 1.65 -20.31
N ASP A 222 -4.27 2.84 -20.76
CA ASP A 222 -3.37 3.99 -20.89
C ASP A 222 -3.34 4.90 -19.63
N LYS A 223 -4.13 4.56 -18.61
CA LYS A 223 -4.20 5.33 -17.38
C LYS A 223 -3.44 4.67 -16.24
N TYR A 224 -2.83 5.51 -15.42
CA TYR A 224 -2.21 5.10 -14.16
C TYR A 224 -3.08 5.52 -12.99
N THR A 225 -3.03 4.77 -11.89
CA THR A 225 -3.54 5.21 -10.58
C THR A 225 -2.38 5.26 -9.61
N LEU A 226 -2.15 6.41 -9.01
CA LEU A 226 -1.13 6.62 -7.99
C LEU A 226 -1.81 6.66 -6.61
N PHE A 227 -1.39 5.78 -5.70
CA PHE A 227 -2.00 5.59 -4.38
C PHE A 227 -0.95 5.58 -3.28
N ASP A 228 -1.41 5.56 -2.00
CA ASP A 228 -0.57 5.59 -0.80
C ASP A 228 0.10 6.96 -0.58
N TRP A 229 -0.74 8.00 -0.45
CA TRP A 229 -0.36 9.41 -0.33
C TRP A 229 0.05 9.85 1.07
N GLU A 230 0.37 8.94 1.95
CA GLU A 230 0.65 9.21 3.37
C GLU A 230 1.90 10.06 3.61
N HIS A 231 2.80 10.13 2.62
CA HIS A 231 4.02 10.92 2.67
C HIS A 231 4.00 12.15 1.77
N CYS A 232 2.81 12.50 1.24
CA CYS A 232 2.71 13.65 0.35
C CYS A 232 3.05 14.98 1.04
N GLY A 233 3.65 15.89 0.28
CA GLY A 233 4.03 17.22 0.76
C GLY A 233 5.01 17.93 -0.17
N TYR A 234 5.45 19.12 0.21
CA TYR A 234 6.40 19.88 -0.59
C TYR A 234 7.84 19.46 -0.28
N ARG A 235 8.62 19.13 -1.31
CA ARG A 235 10.01 18.68 -1.24
C ARG A 235 10.89 19.40 -2.25
N MET A 236 12.19 19.15 -2.16
CA MET A 236 13.14 19.66 -3.15
C MET A 236 12.75 19.26 -4.57
N PRO A 237 13.00 20.11 -5.57
CA PRO A 237 12.72 19.80 -6.96
C PRO A 237 13.39 18.50 -7.41
N GLY A 238 12.64 17.66 -8.13
CA GLY A 238 13.16 16.39 -8.63
C GLY A 238 13.07 15.22 -7.65
N PHE A 239 12.63 15.43 -6.39
CA PHE A 239 12.67 14.39 -5.36
C PHE A 239 11.94 13.11 -5.77
N ASP A 240 10.70 13.19 -6.23
CA ASP A 240 9.91 11.99 -6.58
C ASP A 240 10.50 11.20 -7.73
N LEU A 241 11.01 11.88 -8.77
CA LEU A 241 11.62 11.18 -9.91
C LEU A 241 12.89 10.44 -9.47
N MET A 242 13.72 11.11 -8.66
CA MET A 242 14.93 10.50 -8.12
C MET A 242 14.60 9.40 -7.12
N HIS A 243 13.57 9.57 -6.29
CA HIS A 243 13.08 8.54 -5.39
C HIS A 243 12.67 7.27 -6.15
N TYR A 244 11.84 7.42 -7.21
CA TYR A 244 11.43 6.29 -8.05
C TYR A 244 12.62 5.50 -8.60
N ALA A 245 13.58 6.20 -9.19
CA ALA A 245 14.74 5.57 -9.80
C ALA A 245 15.67 4.91 -8.76
N THR A 246 15.88 5.57 -7.62
CA THR A 246 16.75 5.08 -6.53
C THR A 246 16.15 3.90 -5.79
N ILE A 247 14.85 3.97 -5.46
CA ILE A 247 14.20 2.94 -4.64
C ILE A 247 14.11 1.59 -5.37
N VAL A 248 13.93 1.62 -6.68
CA VAL A 248 13.99 0.42 -7.53
C VAL A 248 15.36 -0.25 -7.43
N GLN A 249 16.44 0.52 -7.56
CA GLN A 249 17.81 -0.02 -7.46
C GLN A 249 18.11 -0.57 -6.06
N LYS A 250 17.66 0.15 -5.02
CA LYS A 250 17.89 -0.25 -3.64
C LYS A 250 17.10 -1.52 -3.26
N VAL A 251 15.80 -1.55 -3.53
CA VAL A 251 14.89 -2.59 -3.03
C VAL A 251 14.92 -3.84 -3.91
N LEU A 252 14.90 -3.68 -5.23
CA LEU A 252 14.81 -4.82 -6.16
C LEU A 252 16.17 -5.37 -6.57
N ASN A 253 17.19 -4.50 -6.68
CA ASN A 253 18.52 -4.89 -7.09
C ASN A 253 19.53 -4.99 -5.92
N GLY A 254 19.09 -4.68 -4.68
CA GLY A 254 19.89 -4.85 -3.46
C GLY A 254 21.09 -3.92 -3.36
N LYS A 255 21.09 -2.78 -4.06
CA LYS A 255 22.21 -1.85 -4.07
C LYS A 255 22.26 -1.01 -2.79
N GLU A 256 23.46 -0.61 -2.39
CA GLU A 256 23.62 0.40 -1.36
C GLU A 256 23.06 1.75 -1.82
N LEU A 257 22.59 2.58 -0.89
CA LEU A 257 21.82 3.78 -1.21
C LEU A 257 22.57 4.75 -2.14
N SER A 258 23.86 4.95 -1.90
CA SER A 258 24.71 5.83 -2.72
C SER A 258 24.87 5.30 -4.16
N GLU A 259 25.08 3.99 -4.32
CA GLU A 259 25.15 3.33 -5.62
C GLU A 259 23.80 3.34 -6.33
N ALA A 260 22.72 3.09 -5.58
CA ALA A 260 21.36 3.14 -6.09
C ALA A 260 20.99 4.52 -6.64
N PHE A 261 21.45 5.59 -5.99
CA PHE A 261 21.31 6.96 -6.50
C PHE A 261 22.03 7.13 -7.84
N ASP A 262 23.30 6.74 -7.93
CA ASP A 262 24.09 6.93 -9.16
C ASP A 262 23.52 6.18 -10.35
N GLU A 263 23.03 4.94 -10.13
CA GLU A 263 22.33 4.17 -11.16
C GLU A 263 20.95 4.75 -11.50
N GLY A 264 20.21 5.21 -10.50
CA GLY A 264 18.95 5.89 -10.70
C GLY A 264 19.09 7.14 -11.55
N LEU A 265 20.10 7.95 -11.29
CA LEU A 265 20.39 9.16 -12.07
C LEU A 265 20.73 8.84 -13.54
N LYS A 266 21.52 7.78 -13.78
CA LYS A 266 21.78 7.30 -15.16
C LYS A 266 20.51 6.91 -15.89
N ASN A 267 19.59 6.23 -15.20
CA ASN A 267 18.29 5.85 -15.78
C ASN A 267 17.43 7.09 -16.10
N ILE A 268 17.44 8.09 -15.23
CA ILE A 268 16.73 9.34 -15.48
C ILE A 268 17.28 10.06 -16.70
N HIS A 269 18.59 10.12 -16.86
CA HIS A 269 19.22 10.79 -18.00
C HIS A 269 18.88 10.17 -19.36
N GLN A 270 18.44 8.91 -19.41
CA GLN A 270 17.94 8.29 -20.64
C GLN A 270 16.59 8.90 -21.10
N CYS A 271 15.74 9.32 -20.15
CA CYS A 271 14.43 9.91 -20.44
C CYS A 271 14.46 11.45 -20.33
N LEU A 272 15.32 11.99 -19.50
CA LEU A 272 15.43 13.42 -19.19
C LEU A 272 16.91 13.84 -19.06
N PRO A 273 17.62 14.07 -20.18
CA PRO A 273 19.07 14.28 -20.18
C PRO A 273 19.60 15.47 -19.36
N TYR A 274 18.75 16.48 -19.14
CA TYR A 274 19.10 17.70 -18.41
C TYR A 274 18.62 17.70 -16.95
N PHE A 275 18.17 16.55 -16.44
CA PHE A 275 17.80 16.43 -15.04
C PHE A 275 19.03 16.57 -14.17
N ALA A 276 18.94 17.40 -13.14
CA ALA A 276 19.98 17.61 -12.15
C ALA A 276 19.39 17.67 -10.74
N ILE A 277 20.06 17.03 -9.80
CA ILE A 277 19.73 17.04 -8.38
C ILE A 277 21.01 16.84 -7.58
N GLU A 278 21.17 17.58 -6.49
CA GLU A 278 22.32 17.44 -5.61
C GLU A 278 22.19 16.17 -4.77
N LYS A 279 23.19 15.28 -4.91
CA LYS A 279 23.19 13.94 -4.29
C LYS A 279 23.08 14.01 -2.77
N GLU A 280 23.86 14.85 -2.13
CA GLU A 280 23.90 14.96 -0.67
C GLU A 280 22.55 15.45 -0.12
N ASP A 281 21.94 16.42 -0.77
CA ASP A 281 20.62 16.94 -0.37
C ASP A 281 19.52 15.89 -0.54
N PHE A 282 19.54 15.16 -1.66
CA PHE A 282 18.61 14.06 -1.88
C PHE A 282 18.77 12.97 -0.82
N LEU A 283 20.00 12.50 -0.58
CA LEU A 283 20.24 11.41 0.38
C LEU A 283 19.77 11.80 1.79
N LYS A 284 20.04 13.04 2.22
CA LYS A 284 19.59 13.57 3.50
C LYS A 284 18.06 13.60 3.60
N GLU A 285 17.36 14.03 2.56
CA GLU A 285 15.89 14.07 2.55
C GLU A 285 15.29 12.67 2.48
N PHE A 286 15.89 11.77 1.71
CA PHE A 286 15.50 10.37 1.62
C PHE A 286 15.63 9.63 2.95
N GLU A 287 16.75 9.81 3.68
CA GLU A 287 16.94 9.22 5.00
C GLU A 287 15.97 9.79 6.03
N LYS A 288 15.74 11.11 6.02
CA LYS A 288 14.74 11.74 6.88
C LYS A 288 13.34 11.18 6.65
N LEU A 289 12.96 10.92 5.40
CA LEU A 289 11.69 10.29 5.09
C LEU A 289 11.61 8.86 5.67
N ARG A 290 12.67 8.07 5.51
CA ARG A 290 12.74 6.71 6.03
C ARG A 290 12.67 6.64 7.56
N THR A 291 13.29 7.57 8.27
CA THR A 291 13.16 7.64 9.73
C THR A 291 11.76 8.06 10.19
N GLN A 292 10.95 8.63 9.31
CA GLN A 292 9.53 8.86 9.56
C GLN A 292 8.68 7.62 9.26
N ILE A 293 9.19 6.70 8.43
CA ILE A 293 8.54 5.45 8.03
C ILE A 293 8.91 4.28 8.97
N SER A 294 10.05 4.34 9.63
CA SER A 294 10.51 3.38 10.66
C SER A 294 10.01 3.83 12.04
#